data_315466ed4d3e69b7d1cc20732b7d293f
#
_entry.id   315466ed4d3e69b7d1cc20732b7d293f
#
_cell.length_a   1.000
_cell.length_b   1.000
_cell.length_c   1.000
_cell.angle_alpha   90.00
_cell.angle_beta   90.00
_cell.angle_gamma   90.00
#
_symmetry.space_group_name_H-M   'P 1'
#
loop_
_entity.id
_entity.type
_entity.pdbx_description
1 polymer ?
#
loop_
_entity_poly.entity_id
_entity_poly.type
_entity_poly.pdbx_seq_one_letter_code
_entity_poly.pdbx_strand_id
1 'polypeptide(L)'
;LNGSLVKALAGPLAKGQYVQATDSAVLSIGEVSTVSGTAKATRLDGTTTNLNAGDPVFQGDTIETEGSGAVGLVFLDKTTFSLSDGGKMILDELVYDAATATGSMVVNMVEGAFSFISGEIAKTGPDAMTLETPVVTMGIRGTTVAGKAAVEGNENSFTLLQDADGGVGQISVSNDGGTQVLAQVGATTTVSSFTAAPPAPIILSAAQIQANYGTALNVLPPTPAVAPQPQAAPPPQEETQEEQTQEEEAAEEEGEEEGGEEQVVEEGSEE
;
A
#
# COMPACT_ATOMS: atom_id res chain seq x y z
N LEU A 1 46.23 -29.44 -14.59
CA LEU A 1 45.97 -30.65 -15.37
C LEU A 1 44.97 -31.53 -14.60
N ASN A 2 43.71 -31.45 -14.83
CA ASN A 2 42.77 -32.57 -14.92
C ASN A 2 41.40 -32.01 -15.28
N GLY A 3 41.13 -32.02 -16.58
CA GLY A 3 39.83 -31.84 -17.11
C GLY A 3 38.98 -33.10 -16.87
N SER A 4 37.86 -32.97 -16.18
CA SER A 4 36.86 -34.03 -16.13
C SER A 4 35.79 -33.68 -17.15
N LEU A 5 35.83 -34.35 -18.30
CA LEU A 5 34.77 -34.35 -19.29
C LEU A 5 33.55 -35.07 -18.72
N VAL A 6 32.47 -34.37 -18.46
CA VAL A 6 31.17 -34.98 -18.28
C VAL A 6 30.64 -35.33 -19.67
N LYS A 7 30.73 -36.61 -20.01
CA LYS A 7 30.19 -37.20 -21.23
C LYS A 7 28.65 -37.27 -21.09
N ALA A 8 27.93 -36.35 -21.70
CA ALA A 8 26.50 -36.43 -21.81
C ALA A 8 26.13 -37.65 -22.65
N LEU A 9 25.47 -38.62 -22.08
CA LEU A 9 24.81 -39.74 -22.75
C LEU A 9 23.55 -39.20 -23.42
N ALA A 10 23.67 -38.83 -24.70
CA ALA A 10 22.53 -38.59 -25.57
C ALA A 10 22.03 -39.97 -26.07
N GLY A 11 21.06 -40.56 -25.43
CA GLY A 11 20.28 -41.65 -25.99
C GLY A 11 19.34 -41.14 -27.08
N PRO A 12 18.94 -41.95 -28.09
CA PRO A 12 18.01 -41.52 -29.11
C PRO A 12 16.65 -41.28 -28.48
N LEU A 13 16.15 -40.03 -28.58
CA LEU A 13 14.79 -39.67 -28.18
C LEU A 13 13.79 -40.43 -29.04
N ALA A 14 12.92 -41.22 -28.39
CA ALA A 14 11.80 -41.87 -29.06
C ALA A 14 10.90 -40.81 -29.70
N LYS A 15 10.52 -41.00 -30.96
CA LYS A 15 9.58 -40.17 -31.69
C LYS A 15 8.26 -40.04 -30.88
N GLY A 16 7.96 -38.85 -30.38
CA GLY A 16 6.67 -38.56 -29.73
C GLY A 16 6.71 -38.01 -28.32
N GLN A 17 7.89 -37.81 -27.69
CA GLN A 17 7.97 -37.08 -26.43
C GLN A 17 8.17 -35.60 -26.74
N TYR A 18 7.07 -34.87 -26.81
CA TYR A 18 7.08 -33.43 -26.63
C TYR A 18 7.38 -33.20 -25.13
N VAL A 19 8.49 -32.55 -24.83
CA VAL A 19 8.68 -31.94 -23.52
C VAL A 19 7.58 -30.88 -23.45
N GLN A 20 6.53 -31.14 -22.68
CA GLN A 20 5.63 -30.08 -22.27
C GLN A 20 6.50 -29.05 -21.58
N ALA A 21 6.59 -27.85 -22.18
CA ALA A 21 7.07 -26.69 -21.46
C ALA A 21 6.25 -26.66 -20.15
N THR A 22 6.93 -26.77 -19.03
CA THR A 22 6.32 -26.51 -17.74
C THR A 22 5.82 -25.09 -17.83
N ASP A 23 4.49 -24.94 -17.92
CA ASP A 23 3.81 -23.68 -17.84
C ASP A 23 4.35 -23.02 -16.56
N SER A 24 5.19 -21.99 -16.72
CA SER A 24 5.61 -21.20 -15.58
C SER A 24 4.35 -20.54 -15.09
N ALA A 25 3.79 -21.05 -14.01
CA ALA A 25 2.58 -20.49 -13.42
C ALA A 25 2.81 -19.00 -13.20
N VAL A 26 2.15 -18.19 -14.03
CA VAL A 26 2.18 -16.73 -13.85
C VAL A 26 1.51 -16.47 -12.51
N LEU A 27 2.25 -15.90 -11.57
CA LEU A 27 1.73 -15.60 -10.24
C LEU A 27 0.75 -14.43 -10.35
N SER A 28 -0.42 -14.57 -9.73
CA SER A 28 -1.36 -13.47 -9.62
C SER A 28 -0.78 -12.37 -8.72
N ILE A 29 -1.00 -11.13 -9.10
CA ILE A 29 -0.60 -9.93 -8.33
C ILE A 29 -1.75 -9.36 -7.51
N GLY A 30 -2.97 -9.91 -7.66
CA GLY A 30 -4.17 -9.48 -6.98
C GLY A 30 -5.38 -10.26 -7.47
N GLU A 31 -6.55 -9.84 -7.02
CA GLU A 31 -7.83 -10.42 -7.39
C GLU A 31 -8.90 -9.36 -7.59
N VAL A 32 -9.92 -9.71 -8.35
CA VAL A 32 -11.13 -8.92 -8.54
C VAL A 32 -12.00 -9.07 -7.29
N SER A 33 -12.26 -7.97 -6.60
CA SER A 33 -13.14 -7.95 -5.43
C SER A 33 -14.61 -7.75 -5.81
N THR A 34 -14.87 -6.80 -6.72
CA THR A 34 -16.22 -6.44 -7.14
C THR A 34 -16.27 -6.16 -8.63
N VAL A 35 -17.36 -6.50 -9.28
CA VAL A 35 -17.68 -6.11 -10.66
C VAL A 35 -19.12 -5.62 -10.71
N SER A 36 -19.33 -4.50 -11.37
CA SER A 36 -20.65 -3.99 -11.75
C SER A 36 -20.68 -3.82 -13.27
N GLY A 37 -21.69 -4.33 -13.94
CA GLY A 37 -21.74 -4.32 -15.39
C GLY A 37 -20.67 -5.21 -16.04
N THR A 38 -19.96 -4.71 -17.05
CA THR A 38 -18.95 -5.48 -17.81
C THR A 38 -17.57 -4.92 -17.57
N ALA A 39 -16.67 -5.80 -17.12
CA ALA A 39 -15.23 -5.55 -17.06
C ALA A 39 -14.48 -6.71 -17.70
N LYS A 40 -13.34 -6.42 -18.35
CA LYS A 40 -12.52 -7.38 -19.08
C LYS A 40 -11.06 -7.24 -18.69
N ALA A 41 -10.33 -8.34 -18.73
CA ALA A 41 -8.88 -8.36 -18.70
C ALA A 41 -8.35 -8.91 -20.01
N THR A 42 -7.41 -8.20 -20.62
CA THR A 42 -6.62 -8.68 -21.75
C THR A 42 -5.22 -9.00 -21.25
N ARG A 43 -4.82 -10.26 -21.38
CA ARG A 43 -3.52 -10.80 -20.97
C ARG A 43 -2.41 -10.41 -21.93
N LEU A 44 -1.15 -10.58 -21.53
CA LEU A 44 0.02 -10.35 -22.40
C LEU A 44 0.04 -11.23 -23.66
N ASP A 45 -0.59 -12.42 -23.61
CA ASP A 45 -0.72 -13.31 -24.78
C ASP A 45 -1.86 -12.89 -25.74
N GLY A 46 -2.57 -11.81 -25.44
CA GLY A 46 -3.71 -11.30 -26.19
C GLY A 46 -5.05 -11.95 -25.83
N THR A 47 -5.08 -12.91 -24.89
CA THR A 47 -6.34 -13.53 -24.46
C THR A 47 -7.17 -12.51 -23.67
N THR A 48 -8.44 -12.36 -24.04
CA THR A 48 -9.38 -11.49 -23.34
C THR A 48 -10.43 -12.32 -22.61
N THR A 49 -10.66 -12.01 -21.34
CA THR A 49 -11.65 -12.67 -20.45
C THR A 49 -12.54 -11.64 -19.78
N ASN A 50 -13.84 -11.95 -19.63
CA ASN A 50 -14.69 -11.18 -18.74
C ASN A 50 -14.30 -11.45 -17.29
N LEU A 51 -14.23 -10.39 -16.49
CA LEU A 51 -13.89 -10.47 -15.07
C LEU A 51 -15.13 -10.70 -14.21
N ASN A 52 -14.97 -11.53 -13.20
CA ASN A 52 -15.94 -11.78 -12.13
C ASN A 52 -15.24 -11.62 -10.78
N ALA A 53 -16.00 -11.42 -9.72
CA ALA A 53 -15.44 -11.39 -8.38
C ALA A 53 -14.71 -12.73 -8.05
N GLY A 54 -13.51 -12.64 -7.52
CA GLY A 54 -12.61 -13.76 -7.23
C GLY A 54 -11.66 -14.13 -8.38
N ASP A 55 -11.81 -13.54 -9.57
CA ASP A 55 -10.87 -13.81 -10.67
C ASP A 55 -9.49 -13.20 -10.38
N PRO A 56 -8.39 -13.92 -10.67
CA PRO A 56 -7.06 -13.40 -10.48
C PRO A 56 -6.69 -12.37 -11.57
N VAL A 57 -5.92 -11.36 -11.16
CA VAL A 57 -5.27 -10.42 -12.09
C VAL A 57 -3.76 -10.59 -12.05
N PHE A 58 -3.11 -10.31 -13.18
CA PHE A 58 -1.69 -10.58 -13.38
C PHE A 58 -0.95 -9.33 -13.85
N GLN A 59 0.34 -9.34 -13.65
CA GLN A 59 1.21 -8.30 -14.20
C GLN A 59 1.11 -8.27 -15.73
N GLY A 60 1.00 -7.07 -16.28
CA GLY A 60 0.82 -6.84 -17.72
C GLY A 60 -0.63 -6.94 -18.20
N ASP A 61 -1.58 -7.27 -17.32
CA ASP A 61 -2.99 -7.26 -17.70
C ASP A 61 -3.47 -5.84 -18.05
N THR A 62 -4.21 -5.75 -19.13
CA THR A 62 -5.00 -4.56 -19.43
C THR A 62 -6.43 -4.79 -18.95
N ILE A 63 -6.88 -3.96 -18.02
CA ILE A 63 -8.24 -3.99 -17.45
C ILE A 63 -9.06 -2.91 -18.11
N GLU A 64 -10.23 -3.27 -18.64
CA GLU A 64 -11.16 -2.36 -19.32
C GLU A 64 -12.57 -2.54 -18.78
N THR A 65 -13.28 -1.43 -18.62
CA THR A 65 -14.70 -1.42 -18.26
C THR A 65 -15.53 -0.91 -19.44
N GLU A 66 -16.68 -1.53 -19.71
CA GLU A 66 -17.52 -1.18 -20.86
C GLU A 66 -18.87 -0.61 -20.38
N GLY A 67 -19.40 0.35 -21.14
CA GLY A 67 -20.68 0.98 -20.85
C GLY A 67 -20.69 1.59 -19.45
N SER A 68 -21.60 1.15 -18.59
CA SER A 68 -21.68 1.53 -17.18
C SER A 68 -20.94 0.55 -16.26
N GLY A 69 -19.97 -0.21 -16.80
CA GLY A 69 -19.20 -1.18 -16.03
C GLY A 69 -18.26 -0.51 -15.05
N ALA A 70 -17.98 -1.19 -13.94
CA ALA A 70 -16.98 -0.78 -12.97
C ALA A 70 -16.39 -2.01 -12.30
N VAL A 71 -15.12 -1.94 -11.90
CA VAL A 71 -14.40 -3.05 -11.26
C VAL A 71 -13.61 -2.54 -10.05
N GLY A 72 -13.60 -3.33 -8.98
CA GLY A 72 -12.75 -3.13 -7.81
C GLY A 72 -11.78 -4.28 -7.67
N LEU A 73 -10.51 -3.96 -7.47
CA LEU A 73 -9.39 -4.89 -7.35
C LEU A 73 -8.75 -4.79 -5.96
N VAL A 74 -8.19 -5.90 -5.51
CA VAL A 74 -7.36 -5.98 -4.30
C VAL A 74 -6.04 -6.61 -4.68
N PHE A 75 -4.93 -5.93 -4.37
CA PHE A 75 -3.58 -6.40 -4.66
C PHE A 75 -2.92 -7.08 -3.46
N LEU A 76 -1.83 -7.79 -3.72
CA LEU A 76 -1.09 -8.56 -2.70
C LEU A 76 -0.54 -7.70 -1.56
N ASP A 77 -0.20 -6.44 -1.84
CA ASP A 77 0.26 -5.46 -0.83
C ASP A 77 -0.90 -4.78 -0.08
N LYS A 78 -2.14 -5.24 -0.29
CA LYS A 78 -3.39 -4.68 0.24
C LYS A 78 -3.80 -3.34 -0.38
N THR A 79 -3.14 -2.86 -1.42
CA THR A 79 -3.67 -1.77 -2.24
C THR A 79 -5.03 -2.19 -2.79
N THR A 80 -6.03 -1.33 -2.65
CA THR A 80 -7.32 -1.51 -3.31
C THR A 80 -7.47 -0.47 -4.41
N PHE A 81 -8.01 -0.87 -5.53
CA PHE A 81 -8.15 -0.02 -6.71
C PHE A 81 -9.54 -0.18 -7.32
N SER A 82 -10.11 0.90 -7.83
CA SER A 82 -11.36 0.86 -8.58
C SER A 82 -11.25 1.62 -9.89
N LEU A 83 -11.88 1.08 -10.91
CA LEU A 83 -12.00 1.67 -12.24
C LEU A 83 -13.48 1.80 -12.56
N SER A 84 -13.94 3.00 -12.97
CA SER A 84 -15.32 3.24 -13.34
C SER A 84 -15.56 3.05 -14.84
N ASP A 85 -16.75 3.41 -15.27
CA ASP A 85 -17.24 3.25 -16.65
C ASP A 85 -16.30 3.85 -17.72
N GLY A 86 -16.12 3.11 -18.81
CA GLY A 86 -15.25 3.50 -19.92
C GLY A 86 -13.78 3.65 -19.54
N GLY A 87 -13.39 3.02 -18.44
CA GLY A 87 -12.03 3.09 -17.95
C GLY A 87 -11.12 2.03 -18.56
N LYS A 88 -9.84 2.38 -18.66
CA LYS A 88 -8.75 1.50 -19.11
C LYS A 88 -7.50 1.72 -18.30
N MET A 89 -6.96 0.64 -17.76
CA MET A 89 -5.68 0.66 -17.03
C MET A 89 -4.82 -0.56 -17.36
N ILE A 90 -3.52 -0.44 -17.16
CA ILE A 90 -2.54 -1.52 -17.33
C ILE A 90 -1.87 -1.74 -15.98
N LEU A 91 -1.82 -3.00 -15.54
CA LEU A 91 -1.13 -3.45 -14.34
C LEU A 91 0.35 -3.70 -14.69
N ASP A 92 1.16 -2.64 -14.79
CA ASP A 92 2.48 -2.70 -15.40
C ASP A 92 3.48 -3.46 -14.53
N GLU A 93 3.64 -3.05 -13.27
CA GLU A 93 4.56 -3.70 -12.35
C GLU A 93 3.92 -3.84 -10.95
N LEU A 94 4.06 -5.00 -10.36
CA LEU A 94 3.87 -5.21 -8.93
C LEU A 94 4.85 -6.28 -8.45
N VAL A 95 5.82 -5.85 -7.66
CA VAL A 95 6.74 -6.71 -6.93
C VAL A 95 6.53 -6.44 -5.45
N TYR A 96 6.21 -7.45 -4.67
CA TYR A 96 5.98 -7.31 -3.23
C TYR A 96 6.56 -8.49 -2.47
N ASP A 97 7.41 -8.19 -1.49
CA ASP A 97 7.92 -9.15 -0.52
C ASP A 97 7.25 -8.91 0.84
N ALA A 98 6.32 -9.78 1.20
CA ALA A 98 5.58 -9.66 2.44
C ALA A 98 6.45 -9.89 3.71
N ALA A 99 7.59 -10.58 3.58
CA ALA A 99 8.48 -10.84 4.72
C ALA A 99 9.28 -9.60 5.11
N THR A 100 9.65 -8.78 4.13
CA THR A 100 10.40 -7.53 4.34
C THR A 100 9.51 -6.30 4.26
N ALA A 101 8.24 -6.47 3.87
CA ALA A 101 7.28 -5.40 3.57
C ALA A 101 7.86 -4.36 2.58
N THR A 102 8.61 -4.83 1.57
CA THR A 102 9.22 -3.98 0.54
C THR A 102 8.67 -4.35 -0.84
N GLY A 103 8.73 -3.41 -1.77
CA GLY A 103 8.28 -3.67 -3.14
C GLY A 103 8.19 -2.42 -3.99
N SER A 104 7.71 -2.61 -5.22
CA SER A 104 7.38 -1.55 -6.17
C SER A 104 6.05 -1.85 -6.85
N MET A 105 5.30 -0.79 -7.18
CA MET A 105 4.05 -0.88 -7.90
C MET A 105 3.94 0.25 -8.91
N VAL A 106 3.67 -0.11 -10.17
CA VAL A 106 3.40 0.84 -11.26
C VAL A 106 2.06 0.49 -11.91
N VAL A 107 1.16 1.44 -11.92
CA VAL A 107 -0.14 1.33 -12.60
C VAL A 107 -0.23 2.41 -13.67
N ASN A 108 -0.52 2.03 -14.91
CA ASN A 108 -0.76 2.96 -16.00
C ASN A 108 -2.27 3.17 -16.19
N MET A 109 -2.76 4.35 -15.84
CA MET A 109 -4.13 4.79 -16.12
C MET A 109 -4.19 5.44 -17.50
N VAL A 110 -4.79 4.75 -18.46
CA VAL A 110 -4.92 5.26 -19.83
C VAL A 110 -6.08 6.25 -19.92
N GLU A 111 -7.25 5.88 -19.38
CA GLU A 111 -8.45 6.72 -19.38
C GLU A 111 -9.48 6.24 -18.33
N GLY A 112 -10.40 7.13 -17.97
CA GLY A 112 -11.51 6.85 -17.07
C GLY A 112 -11.31 7.41 -15.67
N ALA A 113 -12.37 7.41 -14.88
CA ALA A 113 -12.30 7.76 -13.47
C ALA A 113 -11.91 6.54 -12.64
N PHE A 114 -11.09 6.79 -11.62
CA PHE A 114 -10.56 5.77 -10.73
C PHE A 114 -10.52 6.25 -9.29
N SER A 115 -10.38 5.32 -8.37
CA SER A 115 -10.01 5.60 -7.00
C SER A 115 -9.17 4.45 -6.44
N PHE A 116 -8.30 4.74 -5.48
CA PHE A 116 -7.53 3.71 -4.79
C PHE A 116 -7.22 4.09 -3.34
N ILE A 117 -6.96 3.07 -2.53
CA ILE A 117 -6.37 3.19 -1.22
C ILE A 117 -5.02 2.48 -1.30
N SER A 118 -3.94 3.19 -1.09
CA SER A 118 -2.60 2.62 -1.16
C SER A 118 -2.33 1.64 -0.02
N GLY A 119 -1.64 0.55 -0.34
CA GLY A 119 -1.29 -0.52 0.58
C GLY A 119 0.08 -0.37 1.24
N GLU A 120 0.73 -1.50 1.48
CA GLU A 120 1.99 -1.54 2.22
C GLU A 120 3.17 -1.00 1.39
N ILE A 121 3.19 -1.21 0.06
CA ILE A 121 4.26 -0.73 -0.82
C ILE A 121 4.43 0.79 -0.70
N ALA A 122 3.34 1.56 -0.74
CA ALA A 122 3.38 3.03 -0.68
C ALA A 122 3.99 3.59 0.62
N LYS A 123 4.14 2.77 1.66
CA LYS A 123 4.73 3.13 2.95
C LYS A 123 6.24 2.92 2.98
N THR A 124 6.80 2.20 2.00
CA THR A 124 8.22 1.81 2.00
C THR A 124 9.15 2.89 1.46
N GLY A 125 8.63 3.81 0.64
CA GLY A 125 9.42 4.90 0.06
C GLY A 125 8.59 5.85 -0.79
N PRO A 126 9.14 7.02 -1.13
CA PRO A 126 8.41 8.07 -1.84
C PRO A 126 7.98 7.69 -3.27
N ASP A 127 8.71 6.80 -3.91
CA ASP A 127 8.49 6.41 -5.30
C ASP A 127 8.23 4.90 -5.43
N ALA A 128 7.96 4.23 -4.30
CA ALA A 128 7.68 2.79 -4.28
C ALA A 128 6.33 2.45 -4.97
N MET A 129 5.36 3.35 -4.91
CA MET A 129 4.09 3.25 -5.63
C MET A 129 3.93 4.46 -6.54
N THR A 130 3.77 4.20 -7.83
CA THR A 130 3.52 5.23 -8.85
C THR A 130 2.28 4.90 -9.68
N LEU A 131 1.57 5.95 -10.06
CA LEU A 131 0.49 5.88 -11.04
C LEU A 131 0.84 6.81 -12.19
N GLU A 132 0.87 6.26 -13.39
CA GLU A 132 1.16 7.00 -14.61
C GLU A 132 -0.14 7.27 -15.39
N THR A 133 -0.22 8.44 -16.01
CA THR A 133 -1.28 8.81 -16.93
C THR A 133 -0.66 9.41 -18.18
N PRO A 134 -1.42 9.67 -19.26
CA PRO A 134 -0.88 10.31 -20.46
C PRO A 134 -0.23 11.67 -20.24
N VAL A 135 -0.50 12.35 -19.12
CA VAL A 135 -0.02 13.73 -18.87
C VAL A 135 0.78 13.93 -17.59
N VAL A 136 0.77 12.97 -16.66
CA VAL A 136 1.54 13.06 -15.41
C VAL A 136 1.95 11.69 -14.89
N THR A 137 3.00 11.68 -14.07
CA THR A 137 3.36 10.61 -13.15
C THR A 137 3.03 11.06 -11.73
N MET A 138 2.32 10.21 -10.98
CA MET A 138 1.95 10.45 -9.59
C MET A 138 2.76 9.54 -8.67
N GLY A 139 3.54 10.11 -7.76
CA GLY A 139 4.16 9.39 -6.65
C GLY A 139 3.23 9.41 -5.44
N ILE A 140 3.05 8.25 -4.78
CA ILE A 140 2.03 8.04 -3.74
C ILE A 140 2.71 7.68 -2.43
N ARG A 141 2.27 8.34 -1.34
CA ARG A 141 2.77 8.10 0.02
C ARG A 141 1.61 7.88 0.98
N GLY A 142 1.18 6.62 1.07
CA GLY A 142 0.22 6.15 2.06
C GLY A 142 -1.06 6.98 2.14
N THR A 143 -1.98 6.84 1.16
CA THR A 143 -3.19 7.68 1.12
C THR A 143 -4.27 7.12 0.20
N THR A 144 -5.46 7.69 0.35
CA THR A 144 -6.62 7.48 -0.54
C THR A 144 -6.67 8.57 -1.59
N VAL A 145 -6.84 8.19 -2.85
CA VAL A 145 -6.89 9.10 -4.00
C VAL A 145 -8.09 8.77 -4.88
N ALA A 146 -8.71 9.79 -5.45
CA ALA A 146 -9.59 9.67 -6.59
C ALA A 146 -9.11 10.56 -7.73
N GLY A 147 -9.33 10.10 -8.96
CA GLY A 147 -8.87 10.84 -10.14
C GLY A 147 -9.60 10.45 -11.40
N LYS A 148 -9.28 11.18 -12.44
CA LYS A 148 -9.70 10.91 -13.82
C LYS A 148 -8.51 11.08 -14.73
N ALA A 149 -8.22 10.05 -15.51
CA ALA A 149 -7.23 10.09 -16.58
C ALA A 149 -7.91 10.27 -17.93
N ALA A 150 -7.24 10.96 -18.84
CA ALA A 150 -7.66 11.16 -20.21
C ALA A 150 -6.44 11.40 -21.09
N VAL A 151 -6.60 11.22 -22.41
CA VAL A 151 -5.55 11.54 -23.37
C VAL A 151 -5.14 13.01 -23.31
N GLU A 152 -3.92 13.32 -23.70
CA GLU A 152 -3.42 14.69 -23.75
C GLU A 152 -4.36 15.62 -24.53
N GLY A 153 -4.50 16.84 -24.03
CA GLY A 153 -5.46 17.83 -24.51
C GLY A 153 -6.80 17.81 -23.76
N ASN A 154 -7.10 16.72 -23.04
CA ASN A 154 -8.27 16.61 -22.18
C ASN A 154 -7.90 16.74 -20.70
N GLU A 155 -8.90 17.00 -19.88
CA GLU A 155 -8.73 17.20 -18.45
C GLU A 155 -8.44 15.88 -17.72
N ASN A 156 -7.29 15.83 -17.06
CA ASN A 156 -6.93 14.83 -16.07
C ASN A 156 -7.00 15.51 -14.69
N SER A 157 -7.61 14.87 -13.71
CA SER A 157 -7.79 15.44 -12.37
C SER A 157 -7.39 14.45 -11.29
N PHE A 158 -6.77 14.95 -10.22
CA PHE A 158 -6.25 14.13 -9.12
C PHE A 158 -6.60 14.79 -7.81
N THR A 159 -7.29 14.07 -6.95
CA THR A 159 -7.85 14.55 -5.68
C THR A 159 -7.34 13.68 -4.54
N LEU A 160 -6.72 14.30 -3.54
CA LEU A 160 -6.32 13.65 -2.30
C LEU A 160 -7.52 13.52 -1.37
N LEU A 161 -7.78 12.32 -0.89
CA LEU A 161 -8.88 12.02 0.02
C LEU A 161 -8.39 11.73 1.43
N GLN A 162 -9.30 11.73 2.38
CA GLN A 162 -9.04 11.30 3.74
C GLN A 162 -9.04 9.77 3.80
N ASP A 163 -8.10 9.20 4.54
CA ASP A 163 -8.05 7.76 4.81
C ASP A 163 -9.12 7.36 5.83
N ALA A 164 -9.48 6.08 5.86
CA ALA A 164 -10.52 5.56 6.75
C ALA A 164 -10.18 5.72 8.25
N ASP A 165 -8.90 5.81 8.59
CA ASP A 165 -8.40 6.06 9.95
C ASP A 165 -8.39 7.56 10.33
N GLY A 166 -8.81 8.43 9.41
CA GLY A 166 -8.81 9.89 9.57
C GLY A 166 -7.49 10.56 9.19
N GLY A 167 -6.48 9.79 8.81
CA GLY A 167 -5.21 10.28 8.30
C GLY A 167 -5.32 10.94 6.93
N VAL A 168 -4.26 11.57 6.52
CA VAL A 168 -4.06 12.13 5.19
C VAL A 168 -2.61 11.92 4.82
N GLY A 169 -2.37 11.20 3.73
CA GLY A 169 -1.02 11.06 3.19
C GLY A 169 -0.65 12.20 2.23
N GLN A 170 0.14 11.88 1.24
CA GLN A 170 0.63 12.85 0.27
C GLN A 170 0.72 12.23 -1.11
N ILE A 171 0.43 13.01 -2.14
CA ILE A 171 0.75 12.67 -3.53
C ILE A 171 1.58 13.78 -4.18
N SER A 172 2.50 13.38 -5.05
CA SER A 172 3.23 14.28 -5.93
C SER A 172 2.76 14.06 -7.36
N VAL A 173 2.27 15.10 -8.02
CA VAL A 173 1.83 15.08 -9.41
C VAL A 173 2.88 15.78 -10.25
N SER A 174 3.57 15.06 -11.13
CA SER A 174 4.75 15.53 -11.86
C SER A 174 4.62 15.31 -13.35
N ASN A 175 5.14 16.24 -14.14
CA ASN A 175 5.33 16.11 -15.59
C ASN A 175 6.54 16.96 -16.02
N ASP A 176 6.79 17.09 -17.31
CA ASP A 176 7.91 17.88 -17.85
C ASP A 176 7.84 19.38 -17.48
N GLY A 177 6.66 19.90 -17.20
CA GLY A 177 6.45 21.29 -16.79
C GLY A 177 6.73 21.56 -15.30
N GLY A 178 6.76 20.54 -14.46
CA GLY A 178 7.00 20.70 -13.02
C GLY A 178 6.27 19.68 -12.14
N THR A 179 6.30 19.95 -10.83
CA THR A 179 5.70 19.09 -9.81
C THR A 179 4.78 19.90 -8.89
N GLN A 180 3.62 19.35 -8.61
CA GLN A 180 2.68 19.84 -7.59
C GLN A 180 2.47 18.77 -6.52
N VAL A 181 2.60 19.17 -5.25
CA VAL A 181 2.36 18.27 -4.11
C VAL A 181 0.99 18.58 -3.52
N LEU A 182 0.20 17.51 -3.28
CA LEU A 182 -1.08 17.57 -2.59
C LEU A 182 -0.93 16.87 -1.23
N ALA A 183 -1.28 17.58 -0.14
CA ALA A 183 -1.13 17.09 1.24
C ALA A 183 -2.32 17.50 2.14
N GLN A 184 -3.44 17.89 1.54
CA GLN A 184 -4.65 18.31 2.24
C GLN A 184 -5.87 17.58 1.66
N VAL A 185 -6.81 17.18 2.52
CA VAL A 185 -8.07 16.55 2.10
C VAL A 185 -8.81 17.43 1.12
N GLY A 186 -9.25 16.84 0.00
CA GLY A 186 -9.96 17.54 -1.08
C GLY A 186 -9.05 18.34 -2.00
N ALA A 187 -7.73 18.44 -1.71
CA ALA A 187 -6.79 19.10 -2.61
C ALA A 187 -6.81 18.41 -3.97
N THR A 188 -7.06 19.19 -5.00
CA THR A 188 -7.25 18.72 -6.38
C THR A 188 -6.45 19.57 -7.33
N THR A 189 -5.66 18.94 -8.19
CA THR A 189 -5.01 19.58 -9.34
C THR A 189 -5.55 18.99 -10.63
N THR A 190 -5.60 19.82 -11.67
CA THR A 190 -6.11 19.45 -12.99
C THR A 190 -5.07 19.75 -14.06
N VAL A 191 -4.74 18.75 -14.88
CA VAL A 191 -3.67 18.84 -15.88
C VAL A 191 -4.19 18.34 -17.22
N SER A 192 -3.90 19.05 -18.32
CA SER A 192 -4.31 18.64 -19.67
C SER A 192 -3.14 18.41 -20.62
N SER A 193 -1.92 18.73 -20.21
CA SER A 193 -0.71 18.58 -21.05
C SER A 193 0.46 18.09 -20.21
N PHE A 194 1.29 17.24 -20.79
CA PHE A 194 2.49 16.73 -20.13
C PHE A 194 3.63 17.77 -20.06
N THR A 195 3.54 18.90 -20.79
CA THR A 195 4.53 19.99 -20.76
C THR A 195 4.11 21.19 -19.91
N ALA A 196 2.83 21.29 -19.53
CA ALA A 196 2.34 22.36 -18.69
C ALA A 196 2.44 21.96 -17.21
N ALA A 197 3.09 22.80 -16.40
CA ALA A 197 3.23 22.54 -14.97
C ALA A 197 1.85 22.33 -14.31
N PRO A 198 1.68 21.31 -13.45
CA PRO A 198 0.45 21.13 -12.70
C PRO A 198 0.16 22.39 -11.86
N PRO A 199 -1.06 22.97 -11.95
CA PRO A 199 -1.40 24.19 -11.23
C PRO A 199 -1.52 23.95 -9.71
N ALA A 200 -1.50 25.06 -8.96
CA ALA A 200 -1.77 25.03 -7.52
C ALA A 200 -3.13 24.37 -7.25
N PRO A 201 -3.24 23.51 -6.22
CA PRO A 201 -4.45 22.77 -5.96
C PRO A 201 -5.58 23.67 -5.47
N ILE A 202 -6.80 23.31 -5.85
CA ILE A 202 -8.05 23.83 -5.28
C ILE A 202 -8.62 22.78 -4.31
N ILE A 203 -9.45 23.20 -3.35
CA ILE A 203 -10.11 22.28 -2.43
C ILE A 203 -11.52 21.98 -2.95
N LEU A 204 -11.77 20.74 -3.30
CA LEU A 204 -13.12 20.27 -3.63
C LEU A 204 -13.90 19.90 -2.37
N SER A 205 -15.20 20.23 -2.36
CA SER A 205 -16.12 19.74 -1.34
C SER A 205 -16.45 18.26 -1.54
N ALA A 206 -16.92 17.59 -0.48
CA ALA A 206 -17.35 16.20 -0.56
C ALA A 206 -18.43 15.96 -1.64
N ALA A 207 -19.34 16.91 -1.83
CA ALA A 207 -20.37 16.83 -2.88
C ALA A 207 -19.76 16.86 -4.29
N GLN A 208 -18.73 17.69 -4.51
CA GLN A 208 -18.03 17.74 -5.80
C GLN A 208 -17.20 16.49 -6.04
N ILE A 209 -16.53 15.96 -5.02
CA ILE A 209 -15.79 14.68 -5.08
C ILE A 209 -16.74 13.54 -5.45
N GLN A 210 -17.89 13.47 -4.79
CA GLN A 210 -18.92 12.45 -5.10
C GLN A 210 -19.49 12.62 -6.51
N ALA A 211 -19.70 13.84 -6.98
CA ALA A 211 -20.18 14.10 -8.33
C ALA A 211 -19.16 13.69 -9.41
N ASN A 212 -17.87 13.90 -9.15
CA ASN A 212 -16.79 13.63 -10.11
C ASN A 212 -16.36 12.15 -10.12
N TYR A 213 -16.32 11.49 -8.96
CA TYR A 213 -15.70 10.17 -8.79
C TYR A 213 -16.60 9.12 -8.14
N GLY A 214 -17.90 9.44 -7.92
CA GLY A 214 -18.82 8.61 -7.13
C GLY A 214 -18.92 7.17 -7.61
N THR A 215 -18.92 6.92 -8.93
CA THR A 215 -18.95 5.55 -9.48
C THR A 215 -17.70 4.76 -9.05
N ALA A 216 -16.50 5.34 -9.17
CA ALA A 216 -15.27 4.70 -8.75
C ALA A 216 -15.25 4.48 -7.22
N LEU A 217 -15.63 5.49 -6.43
CA LEU A 217 -15.67 5.41 -4.98
C LEU A 217 -16.65 4.33 -4.47
N ASN A 218 -17.78 4.13 -5.15
CA ASN A 218 -18.80 3.15 -4.75
C ASN A 218 -18.39 1.69 -4.97
N VAL A 219 -17.45 1.42 -5.90
CA VAL A 219 -16.94 0.07 -6.17
C VAL A 219 -15.54 -0.17 -5.60
N LEU A 220 -14.96 0.85 -4.97
CA LEU A 220 -13.66 0.73 -4.30
C LEU A 220 -13.76 -0.28 -3.15
N PRO A 221 -12.99 -1.39 -3.20
CA PRO A 221 -13.01 -2.35 -2.11
C PRO A 221 -12.45 -1.73 -0.82
N PRO A 222 -12.96 -2.12 0.36
CA PRO A 222 -12.33 -1.74 1.61
C PRO A 222 -10.95 -2.39 1.70
N THR A 223 -10.01 -1.71 2.35
CA THR A 223 -8.68 -2.28 2.60
C THR A 223 -8.84 -3.58 3.42
N PRO A 224 -8.22 -4.70 2.99
CA PRO A 224 -8.25 -5.94 3.77
C PRO A 224 -7.78 -5.70 5.20
N ALA A 225 -8.57 -6.14 6.17
CA ALA A 225 -8.17 -6.05 7.57
C ALA A 225 -6.84 -6.79 7.77
N VAL A 226 -5.90 -6.15 8.45
CA VAL A 226 -4.69 -6.83 8.93
C VAL A 226 -5.18 -7.88 9.92
N ALA A 227 -5.02 -9.17 9.61
CA ALA A 227 -5.24 -10.21 10.60
C ALA A 227 -4.39 -9.84 11.82
N PRO A 228 -4.95 -9.88 13.05
CA PRO A 228 -4.15 -9.60 14.24
C PRO A 228 -2.94 -10.51 14.19
N GLN A 229 -1.76 -9.92 14.09
CA GLN A 229 -0.53 -10.69 14.24
C GLN A 229 -0.63 -11.38 15.60
N PRO A 230 -0.31 -12.67 15.71
CA PRO A 230 -0.21 -13.30 17.01
C PRO A 230 0.71 -12.41 17.84
N GLN A 231 0.17 -11.77 18.86
CA GLN A 231 1.00 -11.02 19.80
C GLN A 231 2.07 -11.99 20.25
N ALA A 232 3.33 -11.68 19.97
CA ALA A 232 4.44 -12.42 20.53
C ALA A 232 4.14 -12.54 22.01
N ALA A 233 4.05 -13.79 22.50
CA ALA A 233 3.85 -14.03 23.92
C ALA A 233 4.88 -13.18 24.67
N PRO A 234 4.48 -12.45 25.72
CA PRO A 234 5.43 -11.69 26.51
C PRO A 234 6.57 -12.64 26.90
N PRO A 235 7.82 -12.20 26.84
CA PRO A 235 8.93 -13.05 27.23
C PRO A 235 8.65 -13.58 28.63
N PRO A 236 9.01 -14.85 28.93
CA PRO A 236 8.85 -15.39 30.27
C PRO A 236 9.44 -14.41 31.25
N GLN A 237 8.66 -13.95 32.22
CA GLN A 237 9.21 -13.20 33.33
C GLN A 237 10.14 -14.18 34.06
N GLU A 238 11.43 -13.91 34.04
CA GLU A 238 12.37 -14.53 34.95
C GLU A 238 11.88 -14.16 36.34
N GLU A 239 11.23 -15.10 37.01
CA GLU A 239 11.02 -15.05 38.44
C GLU A 239 12.39 -15.01 39.08
N THR A 240 12.81 -13.82 39.48
CA THR A 240 13.92 -13.66 40.41
C THR A 240 13.48 -14.30 41.69
N GLN A 241 13.90 -15.54 41.90
CA GLN A 241 13.87 -16.16 43.22
C GLN A 241 14.86 -15.41 44.11
N GLU A 242 14.38 -14.39 44.77
CA GLU A 242 15.01 -13.93 46.02
C GLU A 242 14.71 -14.97 47.08
N GLU A 243 15.69 -15.84 47.26
CA GLU A 243 15.80 -16.81 48.31
C GLU A 243 15.75 -16.07 49.63
N GLN A 244 14.63 -16.27 50.35
CA GLN A 244 14.48 -15.90 51.74
C GLN A 244 15.48 -16.71 52.57
N THR A 245 16.55 -16.05 52.98
CA THR A 245 17.34 -16.50 54.12
C THR A 245 16.93 -15.62 55.29
N GLN A 246 15.91 -16.03 55.98
CA GLN A 246 15.61 -15.58 57.33
C GLN A 246 15.93 -16.72 58.31
N GLU A 247 16.47 -16.27 59.44
CA GLU A 247 16.62 -16.92 60.74
C GLU A 247 17.93 -17.66 60.93
N GLU A 248 18.82 -17.06 61.67
CA GLU A 248 18.94 -17.28 63.10
C GLU A 248 20.21 -16.60 63.62
N GLU A 249 20.10 -15.55 64.42
CA GLU A 249 20.92 -15.44 65.60
C GLU A 249 20.30 -14.41 66.52
N ALA A 250 19.91 -14.96 67.62
CA ALA A 250 19.28 -14.29 68.75
C ALA A 250 20.35 -13.69 69.70
N ALA A 251 19.92 -12.65 70.34
CA ALA A 251 20.19 -12.28 71.70
C ALA A 251 21.55 -11.63 72.08
N GLU A 252 21.33 -10.64 72.89
CA GLU A 252 22.23 -10.00 73.86
C GLU A 252 23.01 -8.79 73.30
N GLU A 253 22.87 -7.57 73.80
CA GLU A 253 22.90 -7.12 75.20
C GLU A 253 22.35 -5.70 75.30
N GLU A 254 21.85 -5.42 76.45
CA GLU A 254 21.42 -4.19 77.04
C GLU A 254 22.47 -3.08 77.09
N GLY A 255 22.02 -1.86 77.16
CA GLY A 255 22.83 -0.84 77.80
C GLY A 255 22.62 0.58 77.28
N GLU A 256 21.72 1.31 77.99
CA GLU A 256 21.98 2.63 78.61
C GLU A 256 22.68 3.68 77.74
N GLU A 257 22.38 4.87 77.65
CA GLU A 257 21.79 5.91 78.42
C GLU A 257 21.74 7.21 77.62
N GLU A 258 20.71 7.94 77.91
CA GLU A 258 20.65 9.39 78.13
C GLU A 258 21.28 10.41 77.18
N GLY A 259 20.50 11.36 76.88
CA GLY A 259 20.89 12.74 77.20
C GLY A 259 20.81 13.76 76.09
N GLY A 260 19.90 14.70 76.27
CA GLY A 260 20.14 16.11 75.91
C GLY A 260 19.47 16.62 74.63
N GLU A 261 18.31 17.20 74.77
CA GLU A 261 18.04 18.65 74.87
C GLU A 261 18.97 19.50 74.01
N GLU A 262 18.54 20.38 73.20
CA GLU A 262 17.73 21.57 73.33
C GLU A 262 17.67 22.23 71.92
N GLN A 263 16.46 22.68 71.54
CA GLN A 263 16.11 24.08 71.25
C GLN A 263 17.00 24.82 70.26
N VAL A 264 16.56 25.65 69.39
CA VAL A 264 15.50 26.67 69.34
C VAL A 264 15.64 27.42 67.96
N VAL A 265 14.46 27.76 67.38
CA VAL A 265 14.11 29.06 66.74
C VAL A 265 15.05 29.59 65.63
N GLU A 266 14.63 30.17 64.63
CA GLU A 266 13.65 31.16 64.25
C GLU A 266 13.99 31.68 62.84
N GLU A 267 12.94 31.94 62.17
CA GLU A 267 12.67 33.15 61.35
C GLU A 267 13.55 33.51 60.18
N GLY A 268 12.84 33.81 59.19
CA GLY A 268 12.70 35.12 58.56
C GLY A 268 12.81 35.06 57.08
N SER A 269 11.72 35.13 56.43
CA SER A 269 11.15 36.24 55.65
C SER A 269 12.00 36.86 54.53
N GLU A 270 11.33 37.00 53.39
CA GLU A 270 11.25 38.10 52.44
C GLU A 270 12.51 38.46 51.61
N GLU A 271 12.45 38.33 50.33
CA GLU A 271 11.91 39.30 49.33
C GLU A 271 11.68 38.59 48.00
#